data_d2ab37acb180280ed01bbfdacd147eb5
#
_entry.id   d2ab37acb180280ed01bbfdacd147eb5
#
_cell.length_a   1.000
_cell.length_b   1.000
_cell.length_c   1.000
_cell.angle_alpha   90.00
_cell.angle_beta   90.00
_cell.angle_gamma   90.00
#
_symmetry.space_group_name_H-M   'P 1'
#
loop_
_entity.id
_entity.type
_entity.pdbx_description
1 polymer ?
#
loop_
_entity_poly.entity_id
_entity_poly.type
_entity_poly.pdbx_seq_one_letter_code
_entity_poly.pdbx_strand_id
1 'polypeptide(L)'
;MRRHDSSGPHLRGNDAAPSKRFLVKTPRSLARTPLTTTTAATLVSTTLTVETAGAGFVDLTGEIERFVGDAAGADGFVLLFCRHTSASLTIQENADPSVLDDLTTALDRLAPADAGWTHRTEGPDDMPAHAKTMLTATALQIPVANSKLALGVWQAIYLIEHRKRPHRREIVAQFVGVTR
;
A
#
# COMPACT_ATOMS: atom_id res chain seq x y z
N MET A 1 77.82 -9.57 22.52
CA MET A 1 77.26 -9.64 21.18
C MET A 1 75.99 -10.53 21.27
N ARG A 2 74.82 -9.92 21.53
CA ARG A 2 73.53 -10.61 21.69
C ARG A 2 72.60 -10.14 20.56
N ARG A 3 72.12 -11.10 19.77
CA ARG A 3 71.16 -10.84 18.69
C ARG A 3 69.74 -10.80 19.29
N HIS A 4 69.01 -9.70 19.05
CA HIS A 4 67.59 -9.58 19.32
C HIS A 4 66.81 -10.24 18.18
N ASP A 5 66.02 -11.24 18.57
CA ASP A 5 65.02 -11.88 17.72
C ASP A 5 63.69 -11.13 17.97
N SER A 6 63.11 -10.52 16.91
CA SER A 6 61.86 -9.80 16.96
C SER A 6 60.81 -10.53 16.10
N SER A 7 60.19 -11.55 16.69
CA SER A 7 58.98 -12.17 16.09
C SER A 7 57.75 -11.34 16.46
N GLY A 8 57.25 -10.56 15.52
CA GLY A 8 55.97 -9.85 15.62
C GLY A 8 54.77 -10.78 15.51
N PRO A 9 53.60 -10.44 16.09
CA PRO A 9 52.44 -11.30 16.09
C PRO A 9 51.76 -11.35 14.71
N HIS A 10 51.54 -12.53 14.19
CA HIS A 10 50.68 -12.81 13.04
C HIS A 10 49.25 -12.38 13.32
N LEU A 11 48.77 -11.36 12.62
CA LEU A 11 47.36 -11.00 12.54
C LEU A 11 46.62 -12.13 11.82
N ARG A 12 45.75 -12.81 12.54
CA ARG A 12 44.81 -13.79 11.99
C ARG A 12 43.83 -13.05 11.08
N GLY A 13 43.67 -13.55 9.87
CA GLY A 13 42.73 -13.04 8.90
C GLY A 13 41.30 -13.11 9.44
N ASN A 14 40.57 -12.02 9.21
CA ASN A 14 39.13 -11.94 9.46
C ASN A 14 38.43 -12.84 8.44
N ASP A 15 38.02 -14.03 8.84
CA ASP A 15 37.08 -14.85 8.08
C ASP A 15 35.70 -14.18 8.12
N ALA A 16 35.46 -13.28 7.19
CA ALA A 16 34.14 -12.74 6.95
C ALA A 16 33.21 -13.88 6.50
N ALA A 17 32.19 -14.20 7.30
CA ALA A 17 31.17 -15.18 6.95
C ALA A 17 30.59 -14.85 5.56
N PRO A 18 30.36 -15.85 4.69
CA PRO A 18 29.84 -15.61 3.36
C PRO A 18 28.46 -14.94 3.45
N SER A 19 28.32 -13.77 2.84
CA SER A 19 27.05 -13.06 2.74
C SER A 19 26.01 -14.00 2.09
N LYS A 20 24.88 -14.23 2.78
CA LYS A 20 23.76 -15.00 2.23
C LYS A 20 23.25 -14.27 0.99
N ARG A 21 23.70 -14.69 -0.19
CA ARG A 21 23.09 -14.26 -1.45
C ARG A 21 21.67 -14.81 -1.49
N PHE A 22 20.69 -13.94 -1.43
CA PHE A 22 19.31 -14.32 -1.73
C PHE A 22 19.25 -14.81 -3.18
N LEU A 23 19.02 -16.10 -3.37
CA LEU A 23 18.81 -16.69 -4.69
C LEU A 23 17.45 -16.20 -5.21
N VAL A 24 17.46 -15.23 -6.10
CA VAL A 24 16.27 -14.86 -6.87
C VAL A 24 15.91 -16.05 -7.76
N LYS A 25 14.72 -16.62 -7.51
CA LYS A 25 14.24 -17.76 -8.30
C LYS A 25 13.79 -17.28 -9.69
N THR A 26 14.29 -17.91 -10.73
CA THR A 26 13.79 -17.70 -12.10
C THR A 26 12.37 -18.26 -12.20
N PRO A 27 11.39 -17.50 -12.76
CA PRO A 27 10.03 -18.01 -12.96
C PRO A 27 10.03 -19.19 -13.93
N ARG A 28 9.10 -20.13 -13.76
CA ARG A 28 8.93 -21.27 -14.67
C ARG A 28 8.61 -20.85 -16.11
N SER A 29 7.85 -19.77 -16.24
CA SER A 29 7.58 -19.11 -17.53
C SER A 29 7.33 -17.64 -17.26
N LEU A 30 7.67 -16.82 -18.26
CA LEU A 30 7.37 -15.38 -18.30
C LEU A 30 6.89 -15.06 -19.70
N ALA A 31 5.67 -14.54 -19.80
CA ALA A 31 5.10 -14.08 -21.06
C ALA A 31 4.52 -12.68 -20.89
N ARG A 32 4.49 -11.92 -21.96
CA ARG A 32 3.81 -10.61 -22.02
C ARG A 32 2.92 -10.55 -23.25
N THR A 33 1.84 -9.80 -23.15
CA THR A 33 1.02 -9.44 -24.32
C THR A 33 1.76 -8.46 -25.23
N PRO A 34 1.36 -8.32 -26.51
CA PRO A 34 1.85 -7.25 -27.36
C PRO A 34 1.70 -5.88 -26.71
N LEU A 35 2.61 -4.95 -27.05
CA LEU A 35 2.52 -3.57 -26.59
C LEU A 35 1.34 -2.87 -27.24
N THR A 36 0.62 -2.08 -26.45
CA THR A 36 -0.37 -1.12 -26.91
C THR A 36 0.13 0.29 -26.60
N THR A 37 -0.13 1.24 -27.49
CA THR A 37 0.23 2.65 -27.30
C THR A 37 -1.05 3.46 -27.26
N THR A 38 -1.21 4.27 -26.20
CA THR A 38 -2.34 5.17 -26.02
C THR A 38 -1.82 6.56 -25.65
N THR A 39 -2.31 7.59 -26.33
CA THR A 39 -2.00 8.98 -25.97
C THR A 39 -3.02 9.47 -24.94
N ALA A 40 -2.60 9.73 -23.71
CA ALA A 40 -3.46 10.31 -22.68
C ALA A 40 -3.64 11.82 -22.94
N ALA A 41 -4.90 12.26 -23.00
CA ALA A 41 -5.23 13.67 -23.25
C ALA A 41 -6.14 14.29 -22.19
N THR A 42 -6.69 13.49 -21.27
CA THR A 42 -7.71 13.93 -20.31
C THR A 42 -7.27 13.66 -18.87
N LEU A 43 -7.47 14.65 -18.01
CA LEU A 43 -7.39 14.54 -16.56
C LEU A 43 -8.75 14.94 -15.98
N VAL A 44 -9.42 14.01 -15.30
CA VAL A 44 -10.67 14.27 -14.56
C VAL A 44 -10.39 14.04 -13.08
N SER A 45 -10.85 14.94 -12.22
CA SER A 45 -10.58 14.87 -10.78
C SER A 45 -11.86 15.05 -9.98
N THR A 46 -11.95 14.31 -8.87
CA THR A 46 -12.98 14.52 -7.83
C THR A 46 -12.38 14.26 -6.44
N THR A 47 -13.11 14.64 -5.40
CA THR A 47 -12.80 14.27 -4.03
C THR A 47 -13.97 13.49 -3.46
N LEU A 48 -13.71 12.25 -3.08
CA LEU A 48 -14.65 11.41 -2.37
C LEU A 48 -14.60 11.72 -0.88
N THR A 49 -15.76 11.87 -0.26
CA THR A 49 -15.91 11.98 1.19
C THR A 49 -16.50 10.69 1.72
N VAL A 50 -15.79 10.03 2.65
CA VAL A 50 -16.20 8.78 3.28
C VAL A 50 -16.41 9.02 4.77
N GLU A 51 -17.62 8.79 5.25
CA GLU A 51 -17.93 8.77 6.68
C GLU A 51 -17.71 7.36 7.20
N THR A 52 -16.71 7.20 8.06
CA THR A 52 -16.37 5.90 8.66
C THR A 52 -17.07 5.72 10.00
N ALA A 53 -17.42 4.48 10.34
CA ALA A 53 -18.04 4.16 11.63
C ALA A 53 -17.01 3.88 12.75
N GLY A 54 -15.74 3.79 12.40
CA GLY A 54 -14.61 3.40 13.26
C GLY A 54 -13.66 2.50 12.49
N ALA A 55 -12.71 1.88 13.21
CA ALA A 55 -11.65 1.05 12.61
C ALA A 55 -12.22 -0.08 11.75
N GLY A 56 -11.63 -0.29 10.58
CA GLY A 56 -12.01 -1.33 9.64
C GLY A 56 -11.82 -0.94 8.18
N PHE A 57 -12.33 -1.77 7.29
CA PHE A 57 -12.24 -1.61 5.84
C PHE A 57 -13.56 -1.10 5.27
N VAL A 58 -13.48 -0.10 4.40
CA VAL A 58 -14.63 0.43 3.63
C VAL A 58 -14.36 0.17 2.16
N ASP A 59 -15.21 -0.62 1.50
CA ASP A 59 -15.10 -0.91 0.07
C ASP A 59 -15.44 0.34 -0.75
N LEU A 60 -14.51 0.75 -1.59
CA LEU A 60 -14.62 1.90 -2.50
C LEU A 60 -14.81 1.48 -3.95
N THR A 61 -14.73 0.18 -4.26
CA THR A 61 -14.64 -0.33 -5.64
C THR A 61 -15.77 0.21 -6.51
N GLY A 62 -17.02 0.04 -6.07
CA GLY A 62 -18.20 0.50 -6.84
C GLY A 62 -18.25 2.01 -7.03
N GLU A 63 -17.72 2.80 -6.09
CA GLU A 63 -17.65 4.25 -6.25
C GLU A 63 -16.59 4.66 -7.27
N ILE A 64 -15.43 3.99 -7.25
CA ILE A 64 -14.36 4.24 -8.24
C ILE A 64 -14.79 3.80 -9.65
N GLU A 65 -15.53 2.70 -9.77
CA GLU A 65 -16.13 2.28 -11.04
C GLU A 65 -17.10 3.34 -11.59
N ARG A 66 -17.97 3.89 -10.73
CA ARG A 66 -18.86 5.00 -11.12
C ARG A 66 -18.09 6.22 -11.57
N PHE A 67 -17.04 6.62 -10.81
CA PHE A 67 -16.20 7.75 -11.18
C PHE A 67 -15.55 7.55 -12.56
N VAL A 68 -15.04 6.36 -12.89
CA VAL A 68 -14.50 6.05 -14.21
C VAL A 68 -15.59 6.18 -15.29
N GLY A 69 -16.81 5.71 -14.99
CA GLY A 69 -17.97 5.87 -15.89
C GLY A 69 -18.34 7.33 -16.13
N ASP A 70 -18.44 8.12 -15.07
CA ASP A 70 -18.77 9.56 -15.12
C ASP A 70 -17.68 10.38 -15.84
N ALA A 71 -16.42 9.97 -15.70
CA ALA A 71 -15.29 10.53 -16.43
C ALA A 71 -15.26 10.11 -17.91
N ALA A 72 -16.19 9.25 -18.36
CA ALA A 72 -16.16 8.59 -19.67
C ALA A 72 -14.80 7.91 -19.97
N GLY A 73 -14.09 7.45 -18.93
CA GLY A 73 -12.77 6.85 -19.05
C GLY A 73 -12.79 5.60 -19.90
N ALA A 74 -11.92 5.51 -20.91
CA ALA A 74 -11.76 4.34 -21.76
C ALA A 74 -10.52 3.54 -21.37
N ASP A 75 -9.33 4.10 -21.58
CA ASP A 75 -8.04 3.50 -21.28
C ASP A 75 -7.14 4.49 -20.55
N GLY A 76 -6.45 4.04 -19.52
CA GLY A 76 -5.60 4.90 -18.69
C GLY A 76 -5.39 4.34 -17.30
N PHE A 77 -5.47 5.20 -16.28
CA PHE A 77 -5.43 4.78 -14.89
C PHE A 77 -6.21 5.73 -13.98
N VAL A 78 -6.62 5.23 -12.83
CA VAL A 78 -7.11 6.04 -11.72
C VAL A 78 -6.02 6.13 -10.66
N LEU A 79 -5.70 7.34 -10.23
CA LEU A 79 -4.92 7.63 -9.02
C LEU A 79 -5.87 7.93 -7.88
N LEU A 80 -5.72 7.24 -6.76
CA LEU A 80 -6.40 7.53 -5.50
C LEU A 80 -5.37 8.04 -4.50
N PHE A 81 -5.69 9.11 -3.76
CA PHE A 81 -4.83 9.66 -2.72
C PHE A 81 -5.62 9.96 -1.46
N CYS A 82 -5.31 9.25 -0.37
CA CYS A 82 -5.88 9.48 0.96
C CYS A 82 -5.18 10.67 1.63
N ARG A 83 -5.94 11.72 1.94
CA ARG A 83 -5.41 12.98 2.49
C ARG A 83 -5.30 12.96 4.03
N HIS A 84 -5.03 11.78 4.60
CA HIS A 84 -4.98 11.57 6.04
C HIS A 84 -3.76 10.77 6.47
N THR A 85 -3.31 10.98 7.71
CA THR A 85 -2.18 10.29 8.31
C THR A 85 -2.60 9.17 9.28
N SER A 86 -3.90 8.96 9.45
CA SER A 86 -4.49 7.93 10.32
C SER A 86 -5.56 7.08 9.60
N ALA A 87 -5.56 7.14 8.28
CA ALA A 87 -6.31 6.27 7.37
C ALA A 87 -5.47 6.03 6.12
N SER A 88 -5.72 4.94 5.41
CA SER A 88 -4.92 4.52 4.25
C SER A 88 -5.75 3.77 3.23
N LEU A 89 -5.12 3.36 2.14
CA LEU A 89 -5.74 2.63 1.03
C LEU A 89 -5.07 1.26 0.87
N THR A 90 -5.81 0.30 0.36
CA THR A 90 -5.27 -1.00 -0.06
C THR A 90 -6.12 -1.64 -1.16
N ILE A 91 -5.53 -2.60 -1.84
CA ILE A 91 -6.24 -3.55 -2.69
C ILE A 91 -6.10 -4.91 -2.03
N GLN A 92 -7.23 -5.54 -1.70
CA GLN A 92 -7.27 -6.82 -1.00
C GLN A 92 -8.43 -7.69 -1.51
N GLU A 93 -8.46 -8.92 -1.02
CA GLU A 93 -9.48 -9.90 -1.35
C GLU A 93 -10.88 -9.44 -0.92
N ASN A 94 -11.87 -9.71 -1.78
CA ASN A 94 -13.28 -9.37 -1.57
C ASN A 94 -14.20 -10.60 -1.46
N ALA A 95 -13.64 -11.81 -1.46
CA ALA A 95 -14.43 -13.04 -1.49
C ALA A 95 -14.66 -13.62 -0.08
N ASP A 96 -13.63 -13.66 0.75
CA ASP A 96 -13.71 -14.16 2.13
C ASP A 96 -13.59 -12.99 3.13
N PRO A 97 -14.66 -12.64 3.85
CA PRO A 97 -14.62 -11.56 4.84
C PRO A 97 -13.59 -11.79 5.96
N SER A 98 -13.24 -13.04 6.28
CA SER A 98 -12.26 -13.37 7.32
C SER A 98 -10.85 -12.84 6.99
N VAL A 99 -10.53 -12.62 5.71
CA VAL A 99 -9.28 -12.00 5.29
C VAL A 99 -9.13 -10.58 5.88
N LEU A 100 -10.19 -9.78 5.84
CA LEU A 100 -10.16 -8.41 6.38
C LEU A 100 -10.06 -8.40 7.91
N ASP A 101 -10.67 -9.36 8.59
CA ASP A 101 -10.57 -9.55 10.04
C ASP A 101 -9.13 -9.94 10.45
N ASP A 102 -8.53 -10.87 9.71
CA ASP A 102 -7.14 -11.30 9.94
C ASP A 102 -6.13 -10.17 9.65
N LEU A 103 -6.36 -9.38 8.60
CA LEU A 103 -5.54 -8.21 8.28
C LEU A 103 -5.66 -7.13 9.37
N THR A 104 -6.86 -6.91 9.92
CA THR A 104 -7.06 -6.01 11.07
C THR A 104 -6.25 -6.50 12.27
N THR A 105 -6.35 -7.79 12.58
CA THR A 105 -5.60 -8.43 13.66
C THR A 105 -4.08 -8.32 13.45
N ALA A 106 -3.61 -8.52 12.21
CA ALA A 106 -2.20 -8.39 11.87
C ALA A 106 -1.68 -6.97 12.06
N LEU A 107 -2.46 -5.96 11.61
CA LEU A 107 -2.12 -4.55 11.81
C LEU A 107 -2.10 -4.16 13.30
N ASP A 108 -3.03 -4.69 14.11
CA ASP A 108 -3.06 -4.45 15.55
C ASP A 108 -1.85 -5.05 16.27
N ARG A 109 -1.36 -6.20 15.81
CA ARG A 109 -0.13 -6.82 16.34
C ARG A 109 1.13 -6.07 15.93
N LEU A 110 1.16 -5.49 14.73
CA LEU A 110 2.30 -4.72 14.23
C LEU A 110 2.40 -3.33 14.87
N ALA A 111 1.27 -2.73 15.22
CA ALA A 111 1.18 -1.42 15.85
C ALA A 111 0.20 -1.44 17.03
N PRO A 112 0.56 -2.12 18.15
CA PRO A 112 -0.32 -2.26 19.31
C PRO A 112 -0.46 -0.93 20.08
N ALA A 113 -1.63 -0.73 20.70
CA ALA A 113 -1.94 0.52 21.41
C ALA A 113 -1.06 0.73 22.66
N ASP A 114 -0.55 -0.34 23.25
CA ASP A 114 0.23 -0.38 24.48
C ASP A 114 1.75 -0.43 24.28
N ALA A 115 2.25 -0.21 23.06
CA ALA A 115 3.69 -0.25 22.75
C ALA A 115 4.53 0.90 23.33
N GLY A 116 4.01 1.65 24.29
CA GLY A 116 4.77 2.70 24.96
C GLY A 116 4.99 3.98 24.14
N TRP A 117 4.09 4.26 23.21
CA TRP A 117 4.15 5.46 22.37
C TRP A 117 4.24 6.76 23.17
N THR A 118 5.04 7.71 22.69
CA THR A 118 5.12 9.06 23.30
C THR A 118 4.01 9.99 22.83
N HIS A 119 3.56 9.85 21.57
CA HIS A 119 2.44 10.60 21.01
C HIS A 119 1.12 10.08 21.58
N ARG A 120 0.38 10.91 22.37
CA ARG A 120 -0.82 10.48 23.11
C ARG A 120 -1.93 11.53 23.14
N THR A 121 -1.75 12.70 22.52
CA THR A 121 -2.63 13.86 22.66
C THR A 121 -4.02 13.60 22.11
N GLU A 122 -4.14 12.84 21.03
CA GLU A 122 -5.41 12.57 20.33
C GLU A 122 -6.03 11.22 20.69
N GLY A 123 -5.51 10.56 21.74
CA GLY A 123 -6.03 9.29 22.25
C GLY A 123 -5.06 8.12 22.04
N PRO A 124 -5.36 6.97 22.67
CA PRO A 124 -4.44 5.82 22.69
C PRO A 124 -4.32 5.10 21.35
N ASP A 125 -5.26 5.30 20.43
CA ASP A 125 -5.30 4.69 19.10
C ASP A 125 -4.67 5.57 17.99
N ASP A 126 -4.22 6.80 18.33
CA ASP A 126 -3.72 7.75 17.35
C ASP A 126 -2.35 7.34 16.81
N MET A 127 -1.35 7.17 17.68
CA MET A 127 -0.03 6.75 17.23
C MET A 127 -0.02 5.36 16.55
N PRO A 128 -0.75 4.35 17.04
CA PRO A 128 -1.00 3.12 16.28
C PRO A 128 -1.54 3.35 14.88
N ALA A 129 -2.50 4.29 14.71
CA ALA A 129 -3.05 4.61 13.40
C ALA A 129 -2.00 5.23 12.46
N HIS A 130 -1.14 6.12 12.95
CA HIS A 130 0.00 6.64 12.17
C HIS A 130 0.96 5.52 11.75
N ALA A 131 1.29 4.61 12.66
CA ALA A 131 2.17 3.49 12.36
C ALA A 131 1.56 2.56 11.30
N LYS A 132 0.26 2.24 11.40
CA LYS A 132 -0.46 1.44 10.40
C LYS A 132 -0.50 2.12 9.03
N THR A 133 -0.69 3.45 8.99
CA THR A 133 -0.65 4.21 7.75
C THR A 133 0.72 4.14 7.06
N MET A 134 1.82 4.07 7.82
CA MET A 134 3.17 3.86 7.26
C MET A 134 3.39 2.44 6.72
N LEU A 135 2.65 1.45 7.22
CA LEU A 135 2.74 0.05 6.79
C LEU A 135 1.85 -0.27 5.58
N THR A 136 0.93 0.62 5.26
CA THR A 136 -0.05 0.48 4.18
C THR A 136 0.14 1.59 3.14
N ALA A 137 -0.75 1.72 2.16
CA ALA A 137 -0.59 2.71 1.10
C ALA A 137 -1.45 3.96 1.34
N THR A 138 -0.89 5.15 1.13
CA THR A 138 -1.67 6.41 1.09
C THR A 138 -2.14 6.76 -0.31
N ALA A 139 -1.57 6.11 -1.33
CA ALA A 139 -1.98 6.28 -2.73
C ALA A 139 -2.03 4.93 -3.44
N LEU A 140 -2.98 4.79 -4.36
CA LEU A 140 -3.09 3.65 -5.26
C LEU A 140 -3.16 4.15 -6.70
N GLN A 141 -2.57 3.41 -7.62
CA GLN A 141 -2.70 3.62 -9.04
C GLN A 141 -3.27 2.34 -9.67
N ILE A 142 -4.46 2.43 -10.26
CA ILE A 142 -5.21 1.30 -10.78
C ILE A 142 -5.38 1.49 -12.28
N PRO A 143 -4.90 0.57 -13.13
CA PRO A 143 -5.12 0.65 -14.57
C PRO A 143 -6.60 0.58 -14.91
N VAL A 144 -6.98 1.32 -15.96
CA VAL A 144 -8.30 1.27 -16.60
C VAL A 144 -8.11 0.78 -18.02
N ALA A 145 -8.84 -0.24 -18.39
CA ALA A 145 -8.82 -0.79 -19.75
C ALA A 145 -10.24 -1.13 -20.20
N ASN A 146 -10.59 -0.74 -21.42
CA ASN A 146 -11.94 -0.94 -21.97
C ASN A 146 -13.04 -0.43 -21.02
N SER A 147 -12.82 0.73 -20.41
CA SER A 147 -13.72 1.40 -19.46
C SER A 147 -14.00 0.64 -18.16
N LYS A 148 -13.09 -0.25 -17.75
CA LYS A 148 -13.18 -1.00 -16.50
C LYS A 148 -11.88 -0.90 -15.72
N LEU A 149 -11.99 -0.93 -14.41
CA LEU A 149 -10.81 -1.12 -13.55
C LEU A 149 -10.19 -2.48 -13.84
N ALA A 150 -8.87 -2.50 -14.11
CA ALA A 150 -8.14 -3.74 -14.40
C ALA A 150 -7.78 -4.48 -13.08
N LEU A 151 -8.77 -4.71 -12.23
CA LEU A 151 -8.64 -5.49 -11.02
C LEU A 151 -8.73 -6.98 -11.32
N GLY A 152 -8.02 -7.80 -10.55
CA GLY A 152 -8.22 -9.24 -10.54
C GLY A 152 -9.56 -9.61 -9.93
N VAL A 153 -10.08 -10.80 -10.21
CA VAL A 153 -11.41 -11.28 -9.77
C VAL A 153 -11.61 -11.27 -8.25
N TRP A 154 -10.52 -11.37 -7.50
CA TRP A 154 -10.51 -11.35 -6.03
C TRP A 154 -10.10 -9.99 -5.44
N GLN A 155 -9.88 -8.97 -6.27
CA GLN A 155 -9.41 -7.67 -5.80
C GLN A 155 -10.55 -6.68 -5.64
N ALA A 156 -10.56 -5.97 -4.51
CA ALA A 156 -11.35 -4.77 -4.31
C ALA A 156 -10.49 -3.65 -3.71
N ILE A 157 -10.94 -2.42 -3.86
CA ILE A 157 -10.29 -1.20 -3.38
C ILE A 157 -10.88 -0.85 -2.03
N TYR A 158 -10.05 -0.73 -1.01
CA TYR A 158 -10.51 -0.39 0.34
C TYR A 158 -9.85 0.88 0.87
N LEU A 159 -10.65 1.71 1.55
CA LEU A 159 -10.16 2.62 2.58
C LEU A 159 -10.02 1.83 3.88
N ILE A 160 -8.87 1.96 4.55
CA ILE A 160 -8.66 1.41 5.89
C ILE A 160 -8.78 2.57 6.88
N GLU A 161 -9.78 2.54 7.74
CA GLU A 161 -9.88 3.42 8.89
C GLU A 161 -9.11 2.80 10.05
N HIS A 162 -8.12 3.53 10.59
CA HIS A 162 -7.29 3.02 11.68
C HIS A 162 -7.73 3.53 13.06
N ARG A 163 -8.62 4.56 13.11
CA ARG A 163 -9.13 5.13 14.36
C ARG A 163 -10.41 4.42 14.81
N LYS A 164 -10.56 4.24 16.12
CA LYS A 164 -11.73 3.57 16.70
C LYS A 164 -13.02 4.39 16.64
N ARG A 165 -12.92 5.71 16.61
CA ARG A 165 -14.09 6.61 16.51
C ARG A 165 -14.44 6.86 15.05
N PRO A 166 -15.71 7.25 14.76
CA PRO A 166 -16.11 7.70 13.44
C PRO A 166 -15.30 8.91 12.98
N HIS A 167 -14.96 8.94 11.70
CA HIS A 167 -14.24 10.03 11.07
C HIS A 167 -14.79 10.31 9.67
N ARG A 168 -14.59 11.56 9.23
CA ARG A 168 -14.78 11.94 7.84
C ARG A 168 -13.45 11.90 7.11
N ARG A 169 -13.36 11.09 6.05
CA ARG A 169 -12.13 10.88 5.26
C ARG A 169 -12.31 11.41 3.85
N GLU A 170 -11.27 12.07 3.35
CA GLU A 170 -11.23 12.62 2.00
C GLU A 170 -10.20 11.85 1.16
N ILE A 171 -10.64 11.42 -0.03
CA ILE A 171 -9.81 10.71 -0.99
C ILE A 171 -9.90 11.46 -2.31
N VAL A 172 -8.79 11.99 -2.79
CA VAL A 172 -8.71 12.54 -4.15
C VAL A 172 -8.67 11.39 -5.12
N ALA A 173 -9.58 11.40 -6.10
CA ALA A 173 -9.58 10.47 -7.22
C ALA A 173 -9.32 11.24 -8.52
N GLN A 174 -8.36 10.76 -9.31
CA GLN A 174 -8.01 11.33 -10.61
C GLN A 174 -7.97 10.23 -11.66
N PHE A 175 -8.71 10.41 -12.75
CA PHE A 175 -8.56 9.61 -13.96
C PHE A 175 -7.62 10.33 -14.92
N VAL A 176 -6.62 9.61 -15.42
CA VAL A 176 -5.70 10.08 -16.45
C VAL A 176 -5.72 9.09 -17.59
N GLY A 177 -6.12 9.54 -18.77
CA GLY A 177 -6.23 8.63 -19.91
C GLY A 177 -6.97 9.20 -21.10
N VAL A 178 -7.59 8.30 -21.85
CA VAL A 178 -8.46 8.59 -22.99
C VAL A 178 -9.90 8.44 -22.55
N THR A 179 -10.75 9.35 -22.99
CA THR A 179 -12.21 9.28 -22.83
C THR A 179 -12.87 8.77 -24.12
N ARG A 180 -14.09 8.25 -24.00
CA ARG A 180 -14.94 7.84 -25.13
C ARG A 180 -15.50 9.04 -25.84
#